data_610f38646551a6bf28a94459c4304dad
#
_entry.id   610f38646551a6bf28a94459c4304dad
#
_cell.length_a   1.000
_cell.length_b   1.000
_cell.length_c   1.000
_cell.angle_alpha   90.00
_cell.angle_beta   90.00
_cell.angle_gamma   90.00
#
_symmetry.space_group_name_H-M   'P 1'
#
loop_
_entity.id
_entity.type
_entity.pdbx_description
1 polymer ?
#
loop_
_entity_poly.entity_id
_entity_poly.type
_entity_poly.pdbx_seq_one_letter_code
_entity_poly.pdbx_strand_id
1 'polypeptide(L)'
;MSNMGWTVEEDEFEQNTVIGKVKFTNIVATLDPNAPRRMVIVCHYDSKITPKGFLGATDSAVPCAQMLNLAHTMQMDLDDFNRSKSELTLQFLFLDGEEAFEKWSDTDSIYGAKHLAEKWDNEPYQYKNVAGKSLDRIDIFVLLDLLGAKNPQILSIQKPTDVRIINITII
;
A
#
# COMPACT_ATOMS: atom_id res chain seq x y z
N MET A 1 -10.31 6.49 8.66
CA MET A 1 -8.88 6.76 9.01
C MET A 1 -8.72 8.18 9.57
N SER A 2 -9.12 9.25 8.88
CA SER A 2 -8.96 10.63 9.37
C SER A 2 -9.57 10.87 10.76
N ASN A 3 -10.76 10.33 11.03
CA ASN A 3 -11.40 10.42 12.36
C ASN A 3 -10.66 9.66 13.48
N MET A 4 -9.65 8.86 13.13
CA MET A 4 -8.76 8.12 14.03
C MET A 4 -7.37 8.76 14.11
N GLY A 5 -7.22 10.02 13.71
CA GLY A 5 -5.96 10.77 13.82
C GLY A 5 -4.91 10.49 12.74
N TRP A 6 -5.26 9.74 11.68
CA TRP A 6 -4.37 9.51 10.56
C TRP A 6 -4.41 10.67 9.55
N THR A 7 -3.28 11.03 8.99
CA THR A 7 -3.20 11.89 7.81
C THR A 7 -3.52 11.05 6.58
N VAL A 8 -4.55 11.43 5.84
CA VAL A 8 -5.01 10.71 4.64
C VAL A 8 -4.86 11.60 3.42
N GLU A 9 -4.19 11.10 2.41
CA GLU A 9 -3.95 11.74 1.12
C GLU A 9 -4.58 10.91 0.00
N GLU A 10 -5.24 11.57 -0.94
CA GLU A 10 -5.70 11.00 -2.20
C GLU A 10 -4.68 11.37 -3.29
N ASP A 11 -3.96 10.37 -3.78
CA ASP A 11 -2.95 10.53 -4.82
C ASP A 11 -3.59 10.26 -6.18
N GLU A 12 -4.19 11.31 -6.75
CA GLU A 12 -4.87 11.26 -8.03
C GLU A 12 -3.90 11.42 -9.21
N PHE A 13 -4.00 10.55 -10.21
CA PHE A 13 -3.20 10.64 -11.43
C PHE A 13 -3.95 10.08 -12.64
N GLU A 14 -3.48 10.41 -13.83
CA GLU A 14 -3.99 9.87 -15.10
C GLU A 14 -2.87 9.10 -15.80
N GLN A 15 -3.19 7.90 -16.28
CA GLN A 15 -2.24 7.03 -16.97
C GLN A 15 -2.83 6.55 -18.30
N ASN A 16 -1.99 6.46 -19.34
CA ASN A 16 -2.34 5.76 -20.56
C ASN A 16 -2.28 4.25 -20.31
N THR A 17 -3.37 3.57 -20.58
CA THR A 17 -3.53 2.12 -20.43
C THR A 17 -3.85 1.47 -21.77
N VAL A 18 -3.94 0.14 -21.79
CA VAL A 18 -4.33 -0.61 -23.00
C VAL A 18 -5.75 -0.30 -23.48
N ILE A 19 -6.61 0.21 -22.58
CA ILE A 19 -8.00 0.62 -22.92
C ILE A 19 -8.16 2.13 -23.11
N GLY A 20 -7.06 2.90 -23.12
CA GLY A 20 -7.06 4.36 -23.24
C GLY A 20 -6.61 5.06 -21.95
N LYS A 21 -6.88 6.35 -21.85
CA LYS A 21 -6.50 7.16 -20.69
C LYS A 21 -7.47 6.93 -19.53
N VAL A 22 -6.96 6.52 -18.39
CA VAL A 22 -7.73 6.21 -17.17
C VAL A 22 -7.24 7.07 -16.02
N LYS A 23 -8.18 7.54 -15.18
CA LYS A 23 -7.89 8.20 -13.92
C LYS A 23 -7.85 7.17 -12.80
N PHE A 24 -6.81 7.24 -11.97
CA PHE A 24 -6.60 6.41 -10.79
C PHE A 24 -6.45 7.27 -9.55
N THR A 25 -6.69 6.67 -8.38
CA THR A 25 -6.54 7.35 -7.10
C THR A 25 -5.97 6.39 -6.05
N ASN A 26 -4.70 6.49 -5.72
CA ASN A 26 -4.18 5.79 -4.55
C ASN A 26 -4.61 6.51 -3.27
N ILE A 27 -4.86 5.76 -2.19
CA ILE A 27 -5.13 6.33 -0.87
C ILE A 27 -3.94 6.02 0.03
N VAL A 28 -3.30 7.06 0.54
CA VAL A 28 -2.15 7.00 1.44
C VAL A 28 -2.57 7.47 2.82
N ALA A 29 -2.55 6.59 3.81
CA ALA A 29 -2.87 6.93 5.19
C ALA A 29 -1.64 6.77 6.07
N THR A 30 -1.18 7.85 6.73
CA THR A 30 0.03 7.88 7.54
C THR A 30 -0.29 8.29 8.97
N LEU A 31 0.20 7.53 9.95
CA LEU A 31 -0.07 7.79 11.37
C LEU A 31 0.69 9.04 11.86
N ASP A 32 2.01 9.14 11.59
CA ASP A 32 2.80 10.37 11.78
C ASP A 32 3.57 10.70 10.50
N PRO A 33 3.12 11.69 9.71
CA PRO A 33 3.78 12.06 8.46
C PRO A 33 5.19 12.65 8.67
N ASN A 34 5.51 13.12 9.89
CA ASN A 34 6.80 13.72 10.21
C ASN A 34 7.88 12.68 10.58
N ALA A 35 7.49 11.44 10.89
CA ALA A 35 8.45 10.39 11.20
C ALA A 35 9.32 10.07 9.97
N PRO A 36 10.65 9.92 10.14
CA PRO A 36 11.56 9.75 9.00
C PRO A 36 11.48 8.36 8.34
N ARG A 37 11.01 7.36 9.06
CA ARG A 37 10.99 5.95 8.62
C ARG A 37 9.57 5.42 8.62
N ARG A 38 9.28 4.49 7.72
CA ARG A 38 7.94 3.94 7.50
C ARG A 38 7.93 2.41 7.51
N MET A 39 7.02 1.84 8.26
CA MET A 39 6.51 0.49 8.02
C MET A 39 5.26 0.64 7.16
N VAL A 40 5.30 0.10 5.95
CA VAL A 40 4.23 0.24 4.96
C VAL A 40 3.47 -1.07 4.87
N ILE A 41 2.13 -1.01 5.02
CA ILE A 41 1.22 -2.12 4.77
C ILE A 41 0.34 -1.75 3.59
N VAL A 42 0.20 -2.65 2.63
CA VAL A 42 -0.38 -2.37 1.31
C VAL A 42 -1.44 -3.39 0.95
N CYS A 43 -2.52 -2.94 0.37
CA CYS A 43 -3.48 -3.73 -0.41
C CYS A 43 -3.84 -2.98 -1.68
N HIS A 44 -4.52 -3.61 -2.65
CA HIS A 44 -5.22 -2.91 -3.72
C HIS A 44 -6.73 -2.98 -3.51
N TYR A 45 -7.46 -1.97 -3.98
CA TYR A 45 -8.90 -1.89 -3.77
C TYR A 45 -9.72 -1.97 -5.06
N ASP A 46 -9.05 -1.94 -6.21
CA ASP A 46 -9.67 -2.21 -7.51
C ASP A 46 -9.92 -3.72 -7.70
N SER A 47 -10.63 -4.07 -8.74
CA SER A 47 -10.92 -5.46 -9.09
C SER A 47 -10.93 -5.65 -10.60
N LYS A 48 -10.80 -6.91 -11.06
CA LYS A 48 -10.81 -7.29 -12.48
C LYS A 48 -12.09 -6.85 -13.20
N ILE A 49 -11.93 -6.32 -14.40
CA ILE A 49 -13.05 -6.03 -15.31
C ILE A 49 -13.72 -7.32 -15.77
N THR A 50 -12.94 -8.37 -15.93
CA THR A 50 -13.41 -9.68 -16.44
C THR A 50 -13.09 -10.78 -15.41
N PRO A 51 -14.06 -11.67 -15.10
CA PRO A 51 -15.42 -11.73 -15.62
C PRO A 51 -16.30 -10.60 -15.10
N LYS A 52 -17.31 -10.19 -15.89
CA LYS A 52 -18.26 -9.14 -15.49
C LYS A 52 -18.93 -9.49 -14.16
N GLY A 53 -18.90 -8.54 -13.21
CA GLY A 53 -19.43 -8.70 -11.86
C GLY A 53 -18.46 -9.39 -10.88
N PHE A 54 -17.18 -9.50 -11.25
CA PHE A 54 -16.14 -9.91 -10.31
C PHE A 54 -16.04 -8.90 -9.17
N LEU A 55 -16.07 -9.40 -7.92
CA LEU A 55 -16.13 -8.55 -6.73
C LEU A 55 -14.77 -8.33 -6.06
N GLY A 56 -13.74 -9.12 -6.41
CA GLY A 56 -12.44 -9.05 -5.77
C GLY A 56 -12.48 -9.34 -4.27
N ALA A 57 -13.29 -10.30 -3.79
CA ALA A 57 -13.52 -10.49 -2.36
C ALA A 57 -12.22 -10.83 -1.60
N THR A 58 -11.45 -11.80 -2.07
CA THR A 58 -10.13 -12.15 -1.54
C THR A 58 -9.00 -11.39 -2.21
N ASP A 59 -9.28 -10.80 -3.37
CA ASP A 59 -8.37 -10.16 -4.30
C ASP A 59 -8.88 -8.74 -4.67
N SER A 60 -8.79 -7.69 -3.78
CA SER A 60 -8.26 -7.74 -2.43
C SER A 60 -9.14 -7.00 -1.42
N ALA A 61 -10.49 -7.15 -1.46
CA ALA A 61 -11.37 -6.49 -0.50
C ALA A 61 -11.11 -6.94 0.96
N VAL A 62 -10.86 -8.23 1.19
CA VAL A 62 -10.53 -8.75 2.53
C VAL A 62 -9.20 -8.18 3.03
N PRO A 63 -8.08 -8.17 2.27
CA PRO A 63 -6.86 -7.48 2.65
C PRO A 63 -7.09 -6.03 3.10
N CYS A 64 -7.83 -5.26 2.32
CA CYS A 64 -8.13 -3.86 2.66
C CYS A 64 -8.98 -3.76 3.93
N ALA A 65 -9.98 -4.64 4.11
CA ALA A 65 -10.79 -4.70 5.33
C ALA A 65 -9.95 -5.07 6.56
N GLN A 66 -8.97 -5.95 6.41
CA GLN A 66 -8.03 -6.29 7.49
C GLN A 66 -7.19 -5.08 7.92
N MET A 67 -6.70 -4.28 6.99
CA MET A 67 -5.96 -3.05 7.31
C MET A 67 -6.83 -2.04 8.05
N LEU A 68 -8.07 -1.83 7.61
CA LEU A 68 -9.02 -0.94 8.30
C LEU A 68 -9.36 -1.47 9.70
N ASN A 69 -9.57 -2.78 9.83
CA ASN A 69 -9.83 -3.41 11.12
C ASN A 69 -8.62 -3.30 12.06
N LEU A 70 -7.40 -3.46 11.55
CA LEU A 70 -6.16 -3.26 12.32
C LEU A 70 -6.11 -1.84 12.91
N ALA A 71 -6.32 -0.82 12.09
CA ALA A 71 -6.34 0.57 12.53
C ALA A 71 -7.40 0.82 13.62
N HIS A 72 -8.59 0.20 13.48
CA HIS A 72 -9.68 0.35 14.45
C HIS A 72 -9.41 -0.39 15.76
N THR A 73 -9.00 -1.65 15.68
CA THR A 73 -8.83 -2.51 16.87
C THR A 73 -7.60 -2.13 17.69
N MET A 74 -6.55 -1.62 17.05
CA MET A 74 -5.32 -1.18 17.71
C MET A 74 -5.25 0.34 17.92
N GLN A 75 -6.38 1.05 17.81
CA GLN A 75 -6.37 2.51 17.86
C GLN A 75 -5.66 3.05 19.12
N MET A 76 -5.93 2.49 20.30
CA MET A 76 -5.30 2.96 21.55
C MET A 76 -3.78 2.74 21.54
N ASP A 77 -3.32 1.58 21.09
CA ASP A 77 -1.88 1.26 21.01
C ASP A 77 -1.19 2.15 19.97
N LEU A 78 -1.86 2.41 18.84
CA LEU A 78 -1.35 3.28 17.77
C LEU A 78 -1.32 4.75 18.21
N ASP A 79 -2.28 5.20 19.00
CA ASP A 79 -2.28 6.54 19.59
C ASP A 79 -1.13 6.70 20.59
N ASP A 80 -0.87 5.67 21.44
CA ASP A 80 0.27 5.66 22.34
C ASP A 80 1.59 5.65 21.60
N PHE A 81 1.70 4.84 20.56
CA PHE A 81 2.86 4.79 19.68
C PHE A 81 3.11 6.15 19.01
N ASN A 82 2.08 6.79 18.47
CA ASN A 82 2.18 8.11 17.85
C ASN A 82 2.62 9.19 18.86
N ARG A 83 2.11 9.13 20.10
CA ARG A 83 2.52 10.03 21.18
C ARG A 83 3.99 9.86 21.58
N SER A 84 4.56 8.68 21.42
CA SER A 84 5.97 8.41 21.73
C SER A 84 6.96 9.14 20.81
N LYS A 85 6.49 9.70 19.70
CA LYS A 85 7.32 10.37 18.69
C LYS A 85 8.46 9.51 18.18
N SER A 86 8.16 8.25 17.92
CA SER A 86 9.09 7.31 17.31
C SER A 86 9.62 7.83 15.96
N GLU A 87 10.84 7.48 15.60
CA GLU A 87 11.36 7.73 14.25
C GLU A 87 10.73 6.82 13.19
N LEU A 88 10.01 5.77 13.60
CA LEU A 88 9.24 4.89 12.73
C LEU A 88 7.76 5.22 12.82
N THR A 89 7.06 5.24 11.70
CA THR A 89 5.59 5.37 11.63
C THR A 89 4.97 4.21 10.86
N LEU A 90 3.67 4.01 11.07
CA LEU A 90 2.85 3.11 10.27
C LEU A 90 2.21 3.90 9.13
N GLN A 91 2.27 3.35 7.92
CA GLN A 91 1.63 3.89 6.74
C GLN A 91 0.85 2.78 6.02
N PHE A 92 -0.39 3.07 5.64
CA PHE A 92 -1.22 2.21 4.83
C PHE A 92 -1.34 2.75 3.43
N LEU A 93 -1.20 1.85 2.45
CA LEU A 93 -1.45 2.15 1.04
C LEU A 93 -2.61 1.30 0.56
N PHE A 94 -3.64 1.95 0.05
CA PHE A 94 -4.71 1.32 -0.69
C PHE A 94 -4.51 1.71 -2.15
N LEU A 95 -3.99 0.79 -2.94
CA LEU A 95 -3.58 1.05 -4.32
C LEU A 95 -4.74 0.87 -5.28
N ASP A 96 -4.78 1.71 -6.30
CA ASP A 96 -5.71 1.62 -7.42
C ASP A 96 -5.01 1.08 -8.67
N GLY A 97 -5.75 0.39 -9.53
CA GLY A 97 -5.22 -0.11 -10.80
C GLY A 97 -4.10 -1.14 -10.62
N GLU A 98 -4.20 -2.03 -9.65
CA GLU A 98 -3.32 -3.18 -9.53
C GLU A 98 -3.61 -4.18 -10.65
N GLU A 99 -4.89 -4.42 -10.92
CA GLU A 99 -5.36 -5.39 -11.86
C GLU A 99 -5.16 -4.99 -13.32
N ALA A 100 -4.87 -5.98 -14.16
CA ALA A 100 -4.75 -5.77 -15.59
C ALA A 100 -6.11 -5.54 -16.24
N PHE A 101 -6.18 -4.63 -17.22
CA PHE A 101 -7.39 -4.41 -18.02
C PHE A 101 -7.63 -5.53 -19.06
N GLU A 102 -6.55 -6.02 -19.70
CA GLU A 102 -6.61 -7.08 -20.70
C GLU A 102 -5.75 -8.28 -20.30
N LYS A 103 -4.45 -8.05 -20.09
CA LYS A 103 -3.51 -9.12 -19.81
C LYS A 103 -2.39 -8.63 -18.90
N TRP A 104 -2.18 -9.34 -17.79
CA TRP A 104 -1.10 -9.07 -16.86
C TRP A 104 0.26 -9.00 -17.58
N SER A 105 0.88 -7.84 -17.51
CA SER A 105 2.18 -7.55 -18.12
C SER A 105 2.81 -6.32 -17.47
N ASP A 106 4.06 -6.04 -17.81
CA ASP A 106 4.77 -4.85 -17.30
C ASP A 106 4.11 -3.53 -17.70
N THR A 107 3.26 -3.53 -18.73
CA THR A 107 2.57 -2.34 -19.23
C THR A 107 1.07 -2.35 -18.94
N ASP A 108 0.52 -3.45 -18.43
CA ASP A 108 -0.89 -3.60 -18.11
C ASP A 108 -1.04 -4.30 -16.76
N SER A 109 -0.64 -3.63 -15.69
CA SER A 109 -0.84 -3.99 -14.28
C SER A 109 -0.18 -2.99 -13.35
N ILE A 110 -0.52 -3.04 -12.06
CA ILE A 110 0.09 -2.32 -10.94
C ILE A 110 0.32 -0.82 -11.22
N TYR A 111 -0.62 -0.17 -11.91
CA TYR A 111 -0.51 1.24 -12.32
C TYR A 111 -0.29 2.17 -11.13
N GLY A 112 -1.09 2.02 -10.07
CA GLY A 112 -0.98 2.83 -8.86
C GLY A 112 0.33 2.66 -8.13
N ALA A 113 0.80 1.42 -8.00
CA ALA A 113 2.08 1.12 -7.36
C ALA A 113 3.26 1.73 -8.12
N LYS A 114 3.27 1.61 -9.45
CA LYS A 114 4.31 2.21 -10.32
C LYS A 114 4.34 3.73 -10.18
N HIS A 115 3.15 4.35 -10.27
CA HIS A 115 3.03 5.81 -10.13
C HIS A 115 3.58 6.30 -8.79
N LEU A 116 3.17 5.65 -7.69
CA LEU A 116 3.58 6.07 -6.36
C LEU A 116 5.08 5.83 -6.11
N ALA A 117 5.63 4.71 -6.61
CA ALA A 117 7.06 4.44 -6.55
C ALA A 117 7.88 5.49 -7.31
N GLU A 118 7.47 5.83 -8.54
CA GLU A 118 8.13 6.88 -9.34
C GLU A 118 8.02 8.26 -8.67
N LYS A 119 6.85 8.61 -8.15
CA LYS A 119 6.62 9.87 -7.42
C LYS A 119 7.57 9.97 -6.23
N TRP A 120 7.64 8.93 -5.38
CA TRP A 120 8.48 8.96 -4.19
C TRP A 120 9.98 8.82 -4.48
N ASP A 121 10.36 8.19 -5.60
CA ASP A 121 11.76 8.16 -6.06
C ASP A 121 12.23 9.53 -6.55
N ASN A 122 11.32 10.36 -7.05
CA ASN A 122 11.62 11.72 -7.50
C ASN A 122 11.37 12.79 -6.42
N GLU A 123 10.74 12.46 -5.30
CA GLU A 123 10.45 13.38 -4.21
C GLU A 123 11.63 13.44 -3.23
N PRO A 124 12.35 14.59 -3.15
CA PRO A 124 13.46 14.73 -2.22
C PRO A 124 12.95 14.72 -0.77
N TYR A 125 13.70 14.06 0.09
CA TYR A 125 13.45 14.01 1.52
C TYR A 125 14.72 14.34 2.30
N GLN A 126 14.57 15.12 3.36
CA GLN A 126 15.67 15.43 4.27
C GLN A 126 15.21 15.28 5.73
N TYR A 127 15.99 14.54 6.49
CA TYR A 127 15.81 14.42 7.93
C TYR A 127 17.15 14.58 8.65
N LYS A 128 17.22 15.57 9.55
CA LYS A 128 18.47 15.99 10.20
C LYS A 128 19.52 16.33 9.12
N ASN A 129 20.63 15.60 9.11
CA ASN A 129 21.73 15.77 8.15
C ASN A 129 21.75 14.69 7.04
N VAL A 130 20.70 13.89 6.93
CA VAL A 130 20.57 12.83 5.92
C VAL A 130 19.63 13.30 4.83
N ALA A 131 20.15 13.44 3.61
CA ALA A 131 19.35 13.68 2.41
C ALA A 131 19.09 12.35 1.69
N GLY A 132 17.90 12.20 1.13
CA GLY A 132 17.48 11.02 0.39
C GLY A 132 16.19 11.30 -0.37
N LYS A 133 15.43 10.27 -0.67
CA LYS A 133 14.14 10.32 -1.36
C LYS A 133 13.03 9.85 -0.41
N SER A 134 11.81 10.21 -0.70
CA SER A 134 10.65 9.70 0.06
C SER A 134 10.56 8.17 0.04
N LEU A 135 11.01 7.53 -1.05
CA LEU A 135 11.08 6.08 -1.18
C LEU A 135 12.05 5.44 -0.16
N ASP A 136 13.17 6.09 0.14
CA ASP A 136 14.19 5.60 1.09
C ASP A 136 13.70 5.55 2.54
N ARG A 137 12.54 6.13 2.83
CA ARG A 137 11.91 6.09 4.16
C ARG A 137 11.28 4.73 4.48
N ILE A 138 11.12 3.85 3.50
CA ILE A 138 10.47 2.55 3.68
C ILE A 138 11.47 1.54 4.25
N ASP A 139 11.29 1.18 5.52
CA ASP A 139 12.11 0.15 6.17
C ASP A 139 11.55 -1.26 5.96
N ILE A 140 10.21 -1.36 6.02
CA ILE A 140 9.47 -2.61 5.89
C ILE A 140 8.29 -2.36 4.98
N PHE A 141 8.13 -3.24 4.00
CA PHE A 141 6.99 -3.25 3.08
C PHE A 141 6.25 -4.57 3.21
N VAL A 142 4.98 -4.52 3.61
CA VAL A 142 4.12 -5.69 3.80
C VAL A 142 2.97 -5.62 2.80
N LEU A 143 3.00 -6.47 1.80
CA LEU A 143 1.91 -6.62 0.84
C LEU A 143 0.92 -7.66 1.34
N LEU A 144 -0.35 -7.26 1.46
CA LEU A 144 -1.48 -8.13 1.75
C LEU A 144 -2.28 -8.32 0.46
N ASP A 145 -2.28 -9.55 -0.02
CA ASP A 145 -2.97 -9.89 -1.26
C ASP A 145 -3.53 -11.31 -1.20
N LEU A 146 -4.65 -11.57 -1.89
CA LEU A 146 -5.32 -12.87 -1.96
C LEU A 146 -5.67 -13.50 -0.59
N LEU A 147 -5.90 -12.70 0.45
CA LEU A 147 -6.23 -13.16 1.79
C LEU A 147 -7.75 -13.36 1.96
N GLY A 148 -8.13 -14.25 2.90
CA GLY A 148 -9.54 -14.49 3.28
C GLY A 148 -10.08 -15.84 2.84
N ALA A 149 -9.31 -16.67 2.15
CA ALA A 149 -9.67 -18.06 1.87
C ALA A 149 -9.64 -18.91 3.13
N LYS A 150 -10.39 -20.04 3.12
CA LYS A 150 -10.38 -21.02 4.22
C LYS A 150 -9.01 -21.71 4.28
N ASN A 151 -8.43 -21.79 5.49
CA ASN A 151 -7.13 -22.42 5.77
C ASN A 151 -5.98 -21.80 4.95
N PRO A 152 -5.72 -20.48 5.10
CA PRO A 152 -4.70 -19.80 4.36
C PRO A 152 -3.30 -20.36 4.65
N GLN A 153 -2.48 -20.52 3.62
CA GLN A 153 -1.06 -20.83 3.76
C GLN A 153 -0.24 -19.58 3.48
N ILE A 154 0.46 -19.10 4.49
CA ILE A 154 1.35 -17.94 4.36
C ILE A 154 2.75 -18.46 4.09
N LEU A 155 3.22 -18.27 2.87
CA LEU A 155 4.54 -18.73 2.43
C LEU A 155 5.47 -17.51 2.30
N SER A 156 6.65 -17.61 2.90
CA SER A 156 7.73 -16.66 2.66
C SER A 156 8.59 -17.17 1.50
N ILE A 157 8.33 -16.65 0.30
CA ILE A 157 9.00 -17.09 -0.94
C ILE A 157 10.11 -16.14 -1.39
N GLN A 158 10.30 -15.02 -0.71
CA GLN A 158 11.31 -14.03 -1.10
C GLN A 158 12.64 -14.26 -0.38
N LYS A 159 13.74 -14.13 -1.15
CA LYS A 159 15.08 -14.08 -0.56
C LYS A 159 15.25 -12.77 0.19
N PRO A 160 16.04 -12.74 1.27
CA PRO A 160 16.38 -11.49 1.96
C PRO A 160 16.97 -10.49 0.95
N THR A 161 16.34 -9.33 0.85
CA THR A 161 16.83 -8.17 0.11
C THR A 161 17.21 -7.09 1.13
N ASP A 162 17.94 -6.05 0.73
CA ASP A 162 18.30 -4.92 1.60
C ASP A 162 17.04 -4.18 2.12
N VAL A 163 15.95 -4.24 1.38
CA VAL A 163 14.60 -3.85 1.84
C VAL A 163 13.87 -5.09 2.35
N ARG A 164 13.37 -5.05 3.57
CA ARG A 164 12.61 -6.16 4.16
C ARG A 164 11.20 -6.17 3.56
N ILE A 165 11.04 -6.80 2.41
CA ILE A 165 9.74 -7.03 1.78
C ILE A 165 9.15 -8.30 2.37
N ILE A 166 7.97 -8.17 2.97
CA ILE A 166 7.17 -9.29 3.46
C ILE A 166 5.93 -9.36 2.57
N ASN A 167 5.86 -10.38 1.73
CA ASN A 167 4.66 -10.65 0.94
C ASN A 167 3.82 -11.70 1.67
N ILE A 168 2.61 -11.31 2.06
CA ILE A 168 1.61 -12.20 2.68
C ILE A 168 0.55 -12.46 1.63
N THR A 169 0.84 -13.42 0.77
CA THR A 169 -0.08 -13.88 -0.29
C THR A 169 -0.48 -15.31 0.00
N ILE A 170 -1.73 -15.65 -0.27
CA ILE A 170 -2.22 -17.05 -0.24
C ILE A 170 -2.17 -17.59 -1.67
N ILE A 171 -1.56 -18.75 -1.82
CA ILE A 171 -1.63 -19.56 -3.04
C ILE A 171 -2.73 -20.61 -2.89
#